data_0472ac29fd1be09f3995091a1bb59db2
#
_entry.id   0472ac29fd1be09f3995091a1bb59db2
#
_cell.length_a   1.000
_cell.length_b   1.000
_cell.length_c   1.000
_cell.angle_alpha   90.00
_cell.angle_beta   90.00
_cell.angle_gamma   90.00
#
_symmetry.space_group_name_H-M   'P 1'
#
loop_
_entity.id
_entity.type
_entity.pdbx_description
1 polymer ?
#
loop_
_entity_poly.entity_id
_entity_poly.type
_entity_poly.pdbx_seq_one_letter_code
_entity_poly.pdbx_strand_id
1 'polypeptide(L)'
;ENYAFPGGMMIGTDSHTVNAGGLGMVAIGVGGADAVDVMAGMAWELKFPKMIGVKLTGRLNGWTAPKDIILKVAGILTVKGGTGAIVEYFGEGANSLSCTGKGTICNMGAEIGATTSIFEYDQNMSKYLRSTDREDLADAADAVAHVLKADAEVHAEPEKYYDEVIEINLDTLEPYLNGPFTPDLATPISQMKEIAEKNGWPTKIEVGLIGSCTNSSYEDIARAASVAKQAKEKNLEVKAEYTITPGSEQVRFTVERDGFLKTFDEIGGKVFANACGPCIGQWAREGAEKQEKNTIVHSFNRNFSKRADGNPNTYAFVGSPELVTALAIAGDLRFNPLTDKLKNKNGEEVFLDEPSGDDLPKLGFDVDDPGYIAPASDGSNVEVIVSPTSDRLQLLEEFPAWDGKNITGAKLLIKAYGKCTTDHISMAGPWLKYRGHLDNISNNMLIGAVNAFNMETNKVKNELDGEYKPVPDSARQYKAAGVPTIVVGDENYGEGSSREHAAMEPRHLGVRTVLVKSFARIHETNLKKQGMLGITFANKEDYDKILEDDTINFLDLDQFAPGEQLTLEFVHADGSKDIILANHTYNTGQIAWFKAGSALNLIKAMEN
;
A
#
# COMPACT_ATOMS: atom_id res chain seq x y z
N GLU A 1 12.36 -4.11 13.89
CA GLU A 1 12.81 -4.23 15.29
C GLU A 1 13.67 -5.48 15.52
N ASN A 2 13.31 -6.66 14.98
CA ASN A 2 13.98 -7.92 15.32
C ASN A 2 14.79 -8.53 14.17
N TYR A 3 14.37 -8.40 12.93
CA TYR A 3 14.93 -9.16 11.80
C TYR A 3 15.67 -8.31 10.77
N ALA A 4 15.34 -7.01 10.63
CA ALA A 4 15.98 -6.15 9.63
C ALA A 4 17.41 -5.78 10.06
N PHE A 5 18.34 -5.79 9.11
CA PHE A 5 19.73 -5.40 9.29
C PHE A 5 20.32 -4.77 8.01
N PRO A 6 21.33 -3.89 8.13
CA PRO A 6 21.94 -3.23 6.98
C PRO A 6 22.59 -4.22 6.01
N GLY A 7 22.44 -4.00 4.71
CA GLY A 7 23.01 -4.84 3.65
C GLY A 7 22.28 -6.16 3.41
N GLY A 8 21.21 -6.43 4.14
CA GLY A 8 20.37 -7.61 3.93
C GLY A 8 19.36 -7.45 2.81
N MET A 9 18.70 -8.55 2.45
CA MET A 9 17.55 -8.57 1.54
C MET A 9 16.38 -9.30 2.20
N MET A 10 15.17 -8.77 2.07
CA MET A 10 13.95 -9.35 2.62
C MET A 10 12.81 -9.22 1.61
N ILE A 11 12.03 -10.28 1.45
CA ILE A 11 10.70 -10.18 0.85
C ILE A 11 9.65 -10.43 1.92
N GLY A 12 8.52 -9.75 1.82
CA GLY A 12 7.41 -9.88 2.75
C GLY A 12 6.06 -9.71 2.08
N THR A 13 5.05 -10.40 2.58
CA THR A 13 3.69 -10.38 2.02
C THR A 13 2.91 -9.11 2.37
N ASP A 14 3.50 -8.19 3.12
CA ASP A 14 2.98 -6.84 3.32
C ASP A 14 3.62 -5.86 2.32
N SER A 15 2.82 -4.99 1.69
CA SER A 15 3.35 -3.97 0.77
C SER A 15 4.30 -2.99 1.45
N HIS A 16 4.21 -2.83 2.78
CA HIS A 16 5.07 -1.95 3.58
C HIS A 16 6.29 -2.66 4.18
N THR A 17 6.63 -3.88 3.74
CA THR A 17 7.92 -4.52 3.99
C THR A 17 9.09 -3.59 3.66
N VAL A 18 8.90 -2.71 2.67
CA VAL A 18 9.84 -1.66 2.25
C VAL A 18 10.28 -0.72 3.38
N ASN A 19 9.57 -0.67 4.51
CA ASN A 19 9.95 0.09 5.70
C ASN A 19 11.40 -0.24 6.17
N ALA A 20 11.84 -1.48 6.04
CA ALA A 20 13.17 -1.91 6.43
C ALA A 20 14.31 -1.26 5.59
N GLY A 21 13.99 -0.61 4.48
CA GLY A 21 14.93 0.24 3.73
C GLY A 21 15.48 1.41 4.54
N GLY A 22 14.73 1.85 5.59
CA GLY A 22 15.20 2.83 6.56
C GLY A 22 16.36 2.34 7.44
N LEU A 23 16.62 1.03 7.46
CA LEU A 23 17.77 0.40 8.11
C LEU A 23 18.81 -0.11 7.08
N GLY A 24 18.79 0.39 5.85
CA GLY A 24 19.75 0.00 4.80
C GLY A 24 19.55 -1.42 4.27
N MET A 25 18.32 -1.93 4.29
CA MET A 25 17.97 -3.26 3.79
C MET A 25 17.19 -3.17 2.48
N VAL A 26 17.50 -4.01 1.50
CA VAL A 26 16.67 -4.15 0.29
C VAL A 26 15.43 -4.97 0.66
N ALA A 27 14.36 -4.29 1.02
CA ALA A 27 13.14 -4.92 1.49
C ALA A 27 11.99 -4.67 0.51
N ILE A 28 11.32 -5.73 0.07
CA ILE A 28 10.37 -5.69 -1.04
C ILE A 28 9.06 -6.35 -0.64
N GLY A 29 7.95 -5.64 -0.87
CA GLY A 29 6.61 -6.20 -0.74
C GLY A 29 6.25 -7.08 -1.93
N VAL A 30 5.75 -8.28 -1.65
CA VAL A 30 5.41 -9.31 -2.66
C VAL A 30 4.05 -9.94 -2.36
N GLY A 31 3.52 -10.72 -3.30
CA GLY A 31 2.35 -11.57 -3.06
C GLY A 31 2.68 -12.82 -2.25
N GLY A 32 1.65 -13.48 -1.72
CA GLY A 32 1.80 -14.71 -0.94
C GLY A 32 2.46 -15.85 -1.72
N ALA A 33 2.16 -15.99 -3.01
CA ALA A 33 2.77 -17.02 -3.85
C ALA A 33 4.28 -16.79 -4.07
N ASP A 34 4.75 -15.54 -4.17
CA ASP A 34 6.19 -15.24 -4.22
C ASP A 34 6.89 -15.67 -2.93
N ALA A 35 6.26 -15.43 -1.78
CA ALA A 35 6.81 -15.86 -0.50
C ALA A 35 6.88 -17.40 -0.40
N VAL A 36 5.86 -18.11 -0.86
CA VAL A 36 5.85 -19.57 -0.91
C VAL A 36 6.97 -20.12 -1.80
N ASP A 37 7.22 -19.51 -2.98
CA ASP A 37 8.33 -19.92 -3.85
C ASP A 37 9.68 -19.86 -3.10
N VAL A 38 9.94 -18.74 -2.41
CA VAL A 38 11.19 -18.57 -1.64
C VAL A 38 11.25 -19.54 -0.46
N MET A 39 10.15 -19.80 0.24
CA MET A 39 10.09 -20.80 1.31
C MET A 39 10.35 -22.22 0.78
N ALA A 40 9.97 -22.51 -0.46
CA ALA A 40 10.25 -23.76 -1.16
C ALA A 40 11.67 -23.81 -1.79
N GLY A 41 12.52 -22.80 -1.57
CA GLY A 41 13.87 -22.73 -2.15
C GLY A 41 13.93 -22.37 -3.63
N MET A 42 12.82 -21.88 -4.19
CA MET A 42 12.76 -21.43 -5.57
C MET A 42 13.34 -20.02 -5.72
N ALA A 43 13.93 -19.75 -6.87
CA ALA A 43 14.40 -18.40 -7.19
C ALA A 43 13.23 -17.42 -7.33
N TRP A 44 13.35 -16.26 -6.69
CA TRP A 44 12.46 -15.14 -6.92
C TRP A 44 13.06 -14.21 -7.98
N GLU A 45 12.30 -13.94 -9.03
CA GLU A 45 12.75 -13.14 -10.16
C GLU A 45 12.26 -11.70 -10.06
N LEU A 46 13.17 -10.75 -10.22
CA LEU A 46 12.88 -9.33 -10.32
C LEU A 46 13.45 -8.79 -11.64
N LYS A 47 12.62 -8.09 -12.42
CA LYS A 47 13.13 -7.32 -13.56
C LYS A 47 14.08 -6.25 -13.01
N PHE A 48 15.27 -6.11 -13.63
CA PHE A 48 16.24 -5.10 -13.22
C PHE A 48 15.58 -3.72 -13.15
N PRO A 49 15.55 -3.09 -11.95
CA PRO A 49 14.82 -1.85 -11.75
C PRO A 49 15.60 -0.65 -12.26
N LYS A 50 14.88 0.44 -12.55
CA LYS A 50 15.47 1.76 -12.67
C LYS A 50 15.92 2.26 -11.31
N MET A 51 16.83 3.21 -11.28
CA MET A 51 17.29 3.87 -10.07
C MET A 51 16.85 5.33 -10.05
N ILE A 52 16.10 5.73 -9.04
CA ILE A 52 15.73 7.13 -8.78
C ILE A 52 16.50 7.60 -7.56
N GLY A 53 17.33 8.61 -7.73
CA GLY A 53 18.06 9.23 -6.63
C GLY A 53 17.28 10.41 -6.05
N VAL A 54 17.05 10.40 -4.73
CA VAL A 54 16.48 11.55 -4.00
C VAL A 54 17.56 12.16 -3.11
N LYS A 55 18.10 13.28 -3.55
CA LYS A 55 19.12 14.03 -2.82
C LYS A 55 18.47 14.93 -1.78
N LEU A 56 18.80 14.72 -0.52
CA LEU A 56 18.34 15.53 0.59
C LEU A 56 19.47 16.45 1.09
N THR A 57 19.19 17.74 1.16
CA THR A 57 20.12 18.77 1.67
C THR A 57 19.51 19.48 2.88
N GLY A 58 20.34 20.10 3.72
CA GLY A 58 19.88 20.80 4.92
C GLY A 58 19.36 19.85 6.02
N ARG A 59 18.48 20.37 6.88
CA ARG A 59 17.90 19.63 8.03
C ARG A 59 16.44 19.98 8.23
N LEU A 60 15.68 19.01 8.72
CA LEU A 60 14.31 19.25 9.19
C LEU A 60 14.32 20.19 10.39
N ASN A 61 13.32 21.05 10.48
CA ASN A 61 13.18 22.02 11.57
C ASN A 61 11.70 22.25 11.92
N GLY A 62 11.46 22.67 13.16
CA GLY A 62 10.15 23.07 13.62
C GLY A 62 9.07 21.98 13.48
N TRP A 63 8.03 22.29 12.74
CA TRP A 63 6.88 21.42 12.49
C TRP A 63 7.10 20.38 11.39
N THR A 64 8.24 20.43 10.67
CA THR A 64 8.52 19.43 9.64
C THR A 64 8.96 18.09 10.23
N ALA A 65 8.55 17.02 9.56
CA ALA A 65 8.82 15.64 9.93
C ALA A 65 9.35 14.84 8.73
N PRO A 66 9.98 13.68 8.94
CA PRO A 66 10.36 12.78 7.85
C PRO A 66 9.19 12.43 6.91
N LYS A 67 7.97 12.38 7.45
CA LYS A 67 6.73 12.19 6.68
C LYS A 67 6.57 13.22 5.56
N ASP A 68 6.91 14.49 5.79
CA ASP A 68 6.72 15.57 4.82
C ASP A 68 7.63 15.41 3.60
N ILE A 69 8.79 14.77 3.77
CA ILE A 69 9.69 14.43 2.66
C ILE A 69 8.98 13.51 1.67
N ILE A 70 8.45 12.39 2.16
CA ILE A 70 7.81 11.41 1.27
C ILE A 70 6.45 11.92 0.74
N LEU A 71 5.72 12.75 1.49
CA LEU A 71 4.52 13.41 0.98
C LEU A 71 4.83 14.33 -0.19
N LYS A 72 5.93 15.08 -0.13
CA LYS A 72 6.43 15.91 -1.24
C LYS A 72 6.89 15.05 -2.41
N VAL A 73 7.65 13.97 -2.16
CA VAL A 73 8.09 13.03 -3.21
C VAL A 73 6.88 12.40 -3.91
N ALA A 74 5.84 12.02 -3.15
CA ALA A 74 4.61 11.50 -3.72
C ALA A 74 3.91 12.52 -4.63
N GLY A 75 3.95 13.80 -4.27
CA GLY A 75 3.45 14.87 -5.15
C GLY A 75 4.26 15.05 -6.45
N ILE A 76 5.56 14.75 -6.42
CA ILE A 76 6.45 14.85 -7.59
C ILE A 76 6.30 13.63 -8.50
N LEU A 77 6.49 12.43 -7.96
CA LEU A 77 6.48 11.17 -8.71
C LEU A 77 5.07 10.66 -9.02
N THR A 78 4.07 11.08 -8.27
CA THR A 78 2.72 10.53 -8.26
C THR A 78 2.68 9.04 -7.84
N VAL A 79 1.51 8.43 -7.84
CA VAL A 79 1.33 7.00 -7.48
C VAL A 79 1.94 6.01 -8.47
N LYS A 80 2.51 6.47 -9.59
CA LYS A 80 3.06 5.60 -10.66
C LYS A 80 4.53 5.88 -10.98
N GLY A 81 5.09 7.01 -10.57
CA GLY A 81 6.43 7.44 -11.01
C GLY A 81 7.54 6.51 -10.57
N GLY A 82 7.39 5.84 -9.42
CA GLY A 82 8.32 4.85 -8.92
C GLY A 82 8.15 3.43 -9.51
N THR A 83 7.19 3.22 -10.42
CA THR A 83 6.91 1.88 -10.94
C THR A 83 8.12 1.28 -11.66
N GLY A 84 8.56 0.10 -11.16
CA GLY A 84 9.75 -0.58 -11.70
C GLY A 84 11.07 0.08 -11.32
N ALA A 85 11.08 0.97 -10.33
CA ALA A 85 12.28 1.62 -9.83
C ALA A 85 12.58 1.26 -8.38
N ILE A 86 13.84 1.40 -8.00
CA ILE A 86 14.30 1.53 -6.61
C ILE A 86 14.57 3.02 -6.36
N VAL A 87 14.06 3.53 -5.24
CA VAL A 87 14.30 4.93 -4.83
C VAL A 87 15.37 4.95 -3.75
N GLU A 88 16.50 5.56 -4.04
CA GLU A 88 17.62 5.70 -3.11
C GLU A 88 17.70 7.13 -2.59
N TYR A 89 17.70 7.27 -1.27
CA TYR A 89 17.81 8.57 -0.60
C TYR A 89 19.24 8.79 -0.11
N PHE A 90 19.84 9.91 -0.46
CA PHE A 90 21.24 10.22 -0.16
C PHE A 90 21.44 11.71 0.13
N GLY A 91 22.67 12.07 0.50
CA GLY A 91 23.07 13.43 0.82
C GLY A 91 23.11 13.73 2.32
N GLU A 92 23.58 14.92 2.66
CA GLU A 92 23.76 15.33 4.07
C GLU A 92 22.45 15.40 4.85
N GLY A 93 21.36 15.79 4.18
CA GLY A 93 20.02 15.79 4.77
C GLY A 93 19.55 14.40 5.14
N ALA A 94 19.85 13.37 4.32
CA ALA A 94 19.53 11.99 4.62
C ALA A 94 20.23 11.49 5.90
N ASN A 95 21.50 11.85 6.08
CA ASN A 95 22.28 11.49 7.28
C ASN A 95 21.79 12.21 8.54
N SER A 96 21.02 13.30 8.41
CA SER A 96 20.45 14.01 9.56
C SER A 96 19.20 13.37 10.12
N LEU A 97 18.56 12.43 9.39
CA LEU A 97 17.31 11.78 9.78
C LEU A 97 17.56 10.62 10.75
N SER A 98 16.61 10.41 11.67
CA SER A 98 16.57 9.20 12.51
C SER A 98 16.36 7.95 11.67
N CYS A 99 16.73 6.78 12.22
CA CYS A 99 16.48 5.49 11.56
C CYS A 99 14.99 5.26 11.32
N THR A 100 14.14 5.56 12.31
CA THR A 100 12.69 5.40 12.20
C THR A 100 12.06 6.39 11.23
N GLY A 101 12.57 7.62 11.16
CA GLY A 101 12.17 8.60 10.14
C GLY A 101 12.49 8.15 8.71
N LYS A 102 13.65 7.55 8.49
CA LYS A 102 13.99 6.89 7.21
C LYS A 102 13.03 5.75 6.90
N GLY A 103 12.67 4.96 7.92
CA GLY A 103 11.67 3.90 7.80
C GLY A 103 10.31 4.43 7.33
N THR A 104 9.85 5.55 7.88
CA THR A 104 8.61 6.22 7.44
C THR A 104 8.66 6.63 5.96
N ILE A 105 9.79 7.18 5.51
CA ILE A 105 9.98 7.57 4.11
C ILE A 105 9.92 6.34 3.20
N CYS A 106 10.67 5.29 3.52
CA CYS A 106 10.66 4.03 2.76
C CYS A 106 9.30 3.36 2.77
N ASN A 107 8.58 3.38 3.89
CA ASN A 107 7.24 2.81 4.03
C ASN A 107 6.30 3.33 2.94
N MET A 108 6.23 4.65 2.77
CA MET A 108 5.39 5.27 1.75
C MET A 108 5.97 5.22 0.33
N GLY A 109 7.15 4.67 0.13
CA GLY A 109 7.65 4.29 -1.19
C GLY A 109 6.74 3.31 -1.92
N ALA A 110 5.97 2.49 -1.18
CA ALA A 110 4.92 1.66 -1.76
C ALA A 110 3.82 2.48 -2.44
N GLU A 111 3.53 3.68 -1.97
CA GLU A 111 2.44 4.53 -2.48
C GLU A 111 2.81 5.28 -3.77
N ILE A 112 4.08 5.40 -4.09
CA ILE A 112 4.57 5.92 -5.37
C ILE A 112 4.85 4.81 -6.40
N GLY A 113 4.50 3.57 -6.07
CA GLY A 113 4.68 2.40 -6.94
C GLY A 113 6.11 1.85 -6.99
N ALA A 114 7.02 2.33 -6.14
CA ALA A 114 8.41 1.86 -6.12
C ALA A 114 8.51 0.37 -5.76
N THR A 115 9.49 -0.31 -6.34
CA THR A 115 9.84 -1.70 -6.00
C THR A 115 10.31 -1.77 -4.55
N THR A 116 11.19 -0.84 -4.17
CA THR A 116 11.63 -0.59 -2.80
C THR A 116 12.20 0.83 -2.70
N SER A 117 12.44 1.25 -1.47
CA SER A 117 13.18 2.47 -1.14
C SER A 117 14.28 2.14 -0.16
N ILE A 118 15.42 2.84 -0.22
CA ILE A 118 16.57 2.52 0.61
C ILE A 118 17.33 3.79 1.00
N PHE A 119 17.96 3.74 2.17
CA PHE A 119 18.95 4.70 2.64
C PHE A 119 20.30 4.03 2.81
N GLU A 120 21.37 4.79 2.62
CA GLU A 120 22.72 4.37 2.97
C GLU A 120 22.86 4.17 4.48
N TYR A 121 23.72 3.22 4.87
CA TYR A 121 24.02 2.97 6.28
C TYR A 121 24.70 4.17 6.94
N ASP A 122 24.24 4.53 8.14
CA ASP A 122 24.82 5.62 8.94
C ASP A 122 24.77 5.34 10.45
N GLN A 123 25.30 6.29 11.22
CA GLN A 123 25.37 6.21 12.69
C GLN A 123 23.99 6.20 13.38
N ASN A 124 22.95 6.75 12.76
CA ASN A 124 21.61 6.70 13.34
C ASN A 124 21.01 5.31 13.25
N MET A 125 21.36 4.54 12.20
CA MET A 125 21.02 3.12 12.09
C MET A 125 21.79 2.28 13.11
N SER A 126 23.09 2.55 13.35
CA SER A 126 23.88 1.90 14.40
C SER A 126 23.27 2.13 15.78
N LYS A 127 22.92 3.36 16.12
CA LYS A 127 22.24 3.70 17.39
C LYS A 127 20.93 2.95 17.57
N TYR A 128 20.12 2.87 16.51
CA TYR A 128 18.84 2.15 16.54
C TYR A 128 19.04 0.66 16.80
N LEU A 129 20.00 0.00 16.13
CA LEU A 129 20.33 -1.39 16.37
C LEU A 129 20.73 -1.61 17.84
N ARG A 130 21.59 -0.77 18.39
CA ARG A 130 22.01 -0.84 19.80
C ARG A 130 20.84 -0.65 20.77
N SER A 131 19.93 0.27 20.47
CA SER A 131 18.77 0.53 21.34
C SER A 131 17.71 -0.58 21.29
N THR A 132 17.79 -1.47 20.30
CA THR A 132 16.91 -2.65 20.14
C THR A 132 17.64 -3.97 20.42
N ASP A 133 18.65 -3.97 21.30
CA ASP A 133 19.45 -5.13 21.75
C ASP A 133 20.09 -5.94 20.62
N ARG A 134 20.58 -5.24 19.58
CA ARG A 134 21.24 -5.84 18.41
C ARG A 134 22.64 -5.25 18.19
N GLU A 135 23.41 -5.15 19.27
CA GLU A 135 24.76 -4.57 19.27
C GLU A 135 25.71 -5.33 18.34
N ASP A 136 25.64 -6.66 18.33
CA ASP A 136 26.47 -7.50 17.45
C ASP A 136 26.27 -7.14 15.96
N LEU A 137 25.01 -6.86 15.57
CA LEU A 137 24.69 -6.41 14.21
C LEU A 137 25.16 -4.99 13.95
N ALA A 138 25.09 -4.11 14.95
CA ALA A 138 25.62 -2.75 14.83
C ALA A 138 27.14 -2.77 14.62
N ASP A 139 27.87 -3.56 15.43
CA ASP A 139 29.33 -3.71 15.32
C ASP A 139 29.73 -4.31 13.96
N ALA A 140 29.02 -5.33 13.50
CA ALA A 140 29.26 -5.90 12.18
C ALA A 140 29.02 -4.92 11.04
N ALA A 141 27.95 -4.13 11.10
CA ALA A 141 27.62 -3.10 10.10
C ALA A 141 28.63 -1.93 10.14
N ASP A 142 29.01 -1.47 11.34
CA ASP A 142 30.01 -0.42 11.51
C ASP A 142 31.37 -0.84 10.90
N ALA A 143 31.77 -2.11 11.05
CA ALA A 143 33.02 -2.63 10.49
C ALA A 143 33.05 -2.60 8.94
N VAL A 144 31.90 -2.71 8.29
CA VAL A 144 31.76 -2.73 6.83
C VAL A 144 31.00 -1.53 6.29
N ALA A 145 30.86 -0.46 7.06
CA ALA A 145 30.08 0.73 6.71
C ALA A 145 30.47 1.34 5.34
N HIS A 146 31.73 1.17 4.93
CA HIS A 146 32.24 1.70 3.65
C HIS A 146 31.65 0.99 2.43
N VAL A 147 31.16 -0.25 2.55
CA VAL A 147 30.48 -1.00 1.46
C VAL A 147 28.96 -0.99 1.58
N LEU A 148 28.42 -0.37 2.63
CA LEU A 148 26.98 -0.17 2.83
C LEU A 148 26.51 1.23 2.41
N LYS A 149 27.26 1.88 1.54
CA LYS A 149 27.02 3.21 0.97
C LYS A 149 27.24 3.16 -0.53
N ALA A 150 26.68 4.13 -1.25
CA ALA A 150 27.02 4.32 -2.65
C ALA A 150 28.49 4.72 -2.80
N ASP A 151 29.06 4.43 -3.95
CA ASP A 151 30.42 4.86 -4.30
C ASP A 151 30.52 6.39 -4.40
N ALA A 152 31.69 6.95 -4.10
CA ALA A 152 31.90 8.40 -4.07
C ALA A 152 31.55 9.09 -5.40
N GLU A 153 31.74 8.40 -6.51
CA GLU A 153 31.42 8.89 -7.86
C GLU A 153 29.90 9.08 -8.05
N VAL A 154 29.07 8.24 -7.42
CA VAL A 154 27.60 8.37 -7.48
C VAL A 154 27.15 9.66 -6.82
N HIS A 155 27.75 10.01 -5.68
CA HIS A 155 27.44 11.26 -4.98
C HIS A 155 27.97 12.50 -5.73
N ALA A 156 29.13 12.37 -6.40
CA ALA A 156 29.74 13.47 -7.13
C ALA A 156 28.99 13.80 -8.43
N GLU A 157 28.49 12.78 -9.13
CA GLU A 157 27.85 12.92 -10.44
C GLU A 157 26.58 12.06 -10.52
N PRO A 158 25.55 12.33 -9.67
CA PRO A 158 24.37 11.46 -9.54
C PRO A 158 23.62 11.26 -10.85
N GLU A 159 23.59 12.26 -11.74
CA GLU A 159 22.92 12.19 -13.05
C GLU A 159 23.52 11.15 -14.01
N LYS A 160 24.72 10.61 -13.70
CA LYS A 160 25.34 9.54 -14.50
C LYS A 160 24.87 8.14 -14.06
N TYR A 161 24.43 8.00 -12.83
CA TYR A 161 24.18 6.72 -12.19
C TYR A 161 22.70 6.46 -11.92
N TYR A 162 21.91 7.54 -11.70
CA TYR A 162 20.47 7.43 -11.55
C TYR A 162 19.75 7.76 -12.86
N ASP A 163 18.67 7.06 -13.15
CA ASP A 163 17.79 7.36 -14.28
C ASP A 163 17.04 8.69 -14.10
N GLU A 164 16.84 9.11 -12.84
CA GLU A 164 16.21 10.36 -12.45
C GLU A 164 16.78 10.83 -11.11
N VAL A 165 16.99 12.14 -10.95
CA VAL A 165 17.45 12.77 -9.69
C VAL A 165 16.43 13.81 -9.23
N ILE A 166 15.99 13.70 -7.99
CA ILE A 166 15.11 14.66 -7.32
C ILE A 166 15.91 15.33 -6.19
N GLU A 167 15.88 16.66 -6.10
CA GLU A 167 16.55 17.40 -5.04
C GLU A 167 15.52 18.04 -4.09
N ILE A 168 15.67 17.82 -2.77
CA ILE A 168 14.81 18.42 -1.74
C ILE A 168 15.69 19.08 -0.67
N ASN A 169 15.50 20.39 -0.50
CA ASN A 169 16.11 21.13 0.59
C ASN A 169 15.20 21.10 1.82
N LEU A 170 15.68 20.46 2.89
CA LEU A 170 14.93 20.27 4.14
C LEU A 170 14.80 21.57 4.95
N ASP A 171 15.72 22.52 4.80
CA ASP A 171 15.64 23.82 5.49
C ASP A 171 14.43 24.66 5.05
N THR A 172 13.96 24.43 3.82
CA THR A 172 12.81 25.14 3.23
C THR A 172 11.55 24.28 3.10
N LEU A 173 11.62 23.05 3.56
CA LEU A 173 10.46 22.17 3.58
C LEU A 173 9.45 22.67 4.62
N GLU A 174 8.18 22.62 4.30
CA GLU A 174 7.08 22.85 5.23
C GLU A 174 6.22 21.58 5.39
N PRO A 175 5.38 21.48 6.44
CA PRO A 175 4.48 20.35 6.59
C PRO A 175 3.50 20.21 5.42
N TYR A 176 3.19 18.98 5.05
CA TYR A 176 2.28 18.63 3.97
C TYR A 176 1.04 17.89 4.46
N LEU A 177 -0.08 18.11 3.78
CA LEU A 177 -1.26 17.25 3.85
C LEU A 177 -1.59 16.76 2.45
N ASN A 178 -1.53 15.45 2.23
CA ASN A 178 -1.83 14.85 0.94
C ASN A 178 -3.26 14.29 0.93
N GLY A 179 -4.01 14.61 -0.10
CA GLY A 179 -5.39 14.19 -0.27
C GLY A 179 -6.33 15.32 -0.71
N PRO A 180 -7.63 15.01 -0.80
CA PRO A 180 -8.27 13.73 -0.44
C PRO A 180 -8.21 12.68 -1.55
N PHE A 181 -8.58 11.43 -1.21
CA PHE A 181 -8.80 10.28 -2.11
C PHE A 181 -7.57 9.70 -2.82
N THR A 182 -6.43 10.35 -2.74
CA THR A 182 -5.16 9.89 -3.31
C THR A 182 -3.98 10.40 -2.48
N PRO A 183 -2.92 9.60 -2.28
CA PRO A 183 -1.78 10.01 -1.45
C PRO A 183 -0.80 10.95 -2.19
N ASP A 184 -0.99 11.20 -3.48
CA ASP A 184 -0.12 12.04 -4.30
C ASP A 184 -0.65 13.46 -4.56
N LEU A 185 -1.85 13.80 -4.11
CA LEU A 185 -2.34 15.18 -4.12
C LEU A 185 -1.71 15.94 -2.94
N ALA A 186 -0.47 16.37 -3.13
CA ALA A 186 0.35 17.03 -2.10
C ALA A 186 0.01 18.51 -1.96
N THR A 187 -0.35 18.93 -0.74
CA THR A 187 -0.67 20.32 -0.43
C THR A 187 0.18 20.80 0.75
N PRO A 188 1.06 21.82 0.57
CA PRO A 188 1.74 22.46 1.68
C PRO A 188 0.74 23.06 2.68
N ILE A 189 1.02 23.01 3.97
CA ILE A 189 0.11 23.49 5.01
C ILE A 189 -0.25 24.97 4.85
N SER A 190 0.70 25.77 4.34
CA SER A 190 0.50 27.21 4.06
C SER A 190 -0.59 27.47 3.01
N GLN A 191 -0.86 26.50 2.12
CA GLN A 191 -1.83 26.61 1.04
C GLN A 191 -3.15 25.86 1.31
N MET A 192 -3.20 25.06 2.38
CA MET A 192 -4.35 24.19 2.64
C MET A 192 -5.66 24.95 2.80
N LYS A 193 -5.65 26.09 3.46
CA LYS A 193 -6.84 26.92 3.64
C LYS A 193 -7.45 27.35 2.30
N GLU A 194 -6.64 27.93 1.41
CA GLU A 194 -7.08 28.40 0.10
C GLU A 194 -7.59 27.25 -0.77
N ILE A 195 -6.84 26.13 -0.80
CA ILE A 195 -7.17 24.96 -1.61
C ILE A 195 -8.45 24.30 -1.11
N ALA A 196 -8.64 24.15 0.20
CA ALA A 196 -9.84 23.58 0.79
C ALA A 196 -11.08 24.41 0.46
N GLU A 197 -10.99 25.73 0.59
CA GLU A 197 -12.09 26.67 0.27
C GLU A 197 -12.41 26.65 -1.23
N LYS A 198 -11.40 26.70 -2.10
CA LYS A 198 -11.58 26.65 -3.55
C LYS A 198 -12.25 25.37 -4.04
N ASN A 199 -11.94 24.23 -3.43
CA ASN A 199 -12.51 22.93 -3.79
C ASN A 199 -13.80 22.60 -3.04
N GLY A 200 -14.23 23.43 -2.09
CA GLY A 200 -15.42 23.19 -1.27
C GLY A 200 -15.32 21.93 -0.41
N TRP A 201 -14.11 21.62 0.08
CA TRP A 201 -13.92 20.47 0.96
C TRP A 201 -14.53 20.72 2.34
N PRO A 202 -15.08 19.70 3.01
CA PRO A 202 -15.52 19.84 4.40
C PRO A 202 -14.33 20.19 5.26
N THR A 203 -14.37 21.32 5.97
CA THR A 203 -13.21 21.81 6.76
C THR A 203 -13.23 21.38 8.21
N LYS A 204 -14.40 21.03 8.77
CA LYS A 204 -14.50 20.47 10.10
C LYS A 204 -13.85 19.09 10.14
N ILE A 205 -12.86 18.90 11.00
CA ILE A 205 -12.23 17.61 11.24
C ILE A 205 -13.04 16.84 12.27
N GLU A 206 -13.52 15.66 11.88
CA GLU A 206 -14.28 14.78 12.78
C GLU A 206 -13.35 13.87 13.59
N VAL A 207 -12.30 13.35 12.97
CA VAL A 207 -11.36 12.41 13.61
C VAL A 207 -9.93 12.70 13.18
N GLY A 208 -9.02 12.69 14.14
CA GLY A 208 -7.57 12.59 13.94
C GLY A 208 -7.07 11.21 14.35
N LEU A 209 -6.30 10.54 13.48
CA LEU A 209 -5.76 9.21 13.75
C LEU A 209 -4.25 9.20 13.52
N ILE A 210 -3.48 8.83 14.54
CA ILE A 210 -2.04 8.65 14.39
C ILE A 210 -1.66 7.18 14.58
N GLY A 211 -0.59 6.76 13.89
CA GLY A 211 -0.04 5.41 14.07
C GLY A 211 0.05 4.58 12.78
N SER A 212 -0.32 3.32 12.88
CA SER A 212 -0.11 2.22 11.92
C SER A 212 1.37 1.86 11.74
N CYS A 213 1.70 0.98 10.78
CA CYS A 213 3.10 0.64 10.46
C CYS A 213 3.92 1.82 9.92
N THR A 214 3.28 2.92 9.54
CA THR A 214 3.91 4.05 8.85
C THR A 214 4.49 5.08 9.82
N ASN A 215 3.68 5.57 10.76
CA ASN A 215 4.05 6.64 11.69
C ASN A 215 3.61 6.33 13.12
N SER A 216 4.32 5.44 13.75
CA SER A 216 4.06 5.01 15.12
C SER A 216 5.32 4.56 15.84
N SER A 217 6.46 5.05 15.38
CA SER A 217 7.73 4.88 16.07
C SER A 217 7.72 5.62 17.42
N TYR A 218 8.72 5.33 18.24
CA TYR A 218 8.92 6.07 19.48
C TYR A 218 9.01 7.59 19.25
N GLU A 219 9.78 8.01 18.25
CA GLU A 219 9.91 9.43 17.84
C GLU A 219 8.57 10.04 17.45
N ASP A 220 7.81 9.36 16.58
CA ASP A 220 6.49 9.83 16.12
C ASP A 220 5.54 10.07 17.29
N ILE A 221 5.47 9.10 18.21
CA ILE A 221 4.61 9.16 19.40
C ILE A 221 5.11 10.25 20.36
N ALA A 222 6.43 10.38 20.59
CA ALA A 222 7.01 11.39 21.45
C ALA A 222 6.70 12.82 20.97
N ARG A 223 6.88 13.08 19.66
CA ARG A 223 6.58 14.38 19.04
C ARG A 223 5.09 14.71 19.11
N ALA A 224 4.21 13.75 18.80
CA ALA A 224 2.77 13.92 18.94
C ALA A 224 2.35 14.15 20.40
N ALA A 225 2.95 13.42 21.34
CA ALA A 225 2.68 13.59 22.79
C ALA A 225 3.11 14.98 23.29
N SER A 226 4.18 15.56 22.74
CA SER A 226 4.60 16.92 23.09
C SER A 226 3.55 17.97 22.71
N VAL A 227 2.88 17.80 21.57
CA VAL A 227 1.76 18.67 21.14
C VAL A 227 0.52 18.43 22.00
N ALA A 228 0.22 17.16 22.31
CA ALA A 228 -0.89 16.79 23.20
C ALA A 228 -0.71 17.38 24.62
N LYS A 229 0.51 17.35 25.14
CA LYS A 229 0.85 17.97 26.43
C LYS A 229 0.60 19.48 26.44
N GLN A 230 0.95 20.16 25.35
CA GLN A 230 0.69 21.59 25.21
C GLN A 230 -0.81 21.92 25.22
N ALA A 231 -1.65 21.05 24.62
CA ALA A 231 -3.10 21.24 24.65
C ALA A 231 -3.63 21.29 26.10
N LYS A 232 -3.13 20.39 26.95
CA LYS A 232 -3.45 20.38 28.37
C LYS A 232 -2.93 21.64 29.10
N GLU A 233 -1.64 21.94 28.95
CA GLU A 233 -0.95 23.06 29.61
C GLU A 233 -1.54 24.42 29.24
N LYS A 234 -1.94 24.59 27.98
CA LYS A 234 -2.53 25.82 27.44
C LYS A 234 -4.07 25.85 27.56
N ASN A 235 -4.66 24.86 28.26
CA ASN A 235 -6.11 24.75 28.48
C ASN A 235 -6.92 24.74 27.14
N LEU A 236 -6.40 24.09 26.13
CA LEU A 236 -7.07 23.89 24.84
C LEU A 236 -8.08 22.73 24.94
N GLU A 237 -9.13 22.81 24.15
CA GLU A 237 -10.08 21.71 23.94
C GLU A 237 -9.72 20.98 22.65
N VAL A 238 -9.64 19.65 22.69
CA VAL A 238 -9.50 18.83 21.49
C VAL A 238 -10.88 18.71 20.83
N LYS A 239 -11.02 19.19 19.62
CA LYS A 239 -12.32 19.35 18.94
C LYS A 239 -12.71 18.17 18.07
N ALA A 240 -11.76 17.32 17.69
CA ALA A 240 -12.00 16.10 16.92
C ALA A 240 -11.84 14.87 17.82
N GLU A 241 -12.49 13.76 17.47
CA GLU A 241 -12.11 12.47 18.05
C GLU A 241 -10.63 12.20 17.73
N TYR A 242 -9.87 11.67 18.71
CA TYR A 242 -8.44 11.46 18.53
C TYR A 242 -8.06 10.04 18.93
N THR A 243 -7.38 9.33 18.01
CA THR A 243 -7.01 7.92 18.21
C THR A 243 -5.52 7.69 17.92
N ILE A 244 -4.93 6.79 18.71
CA ILE A 244 -3.51 6.45 18.65
C ILE A 244 -3.36 4.94 18.47
N THR A 245 -2.58 4.52 17.44
CA THR A 245 -2.24 3.11 17.22
C THR A 245 -0.73 2.96 17.26
N PRO A 246 -0.14 2.44 18.36
CA PRO A 246 1.30 2.15 18.44
C PRO A 246 1.74 1.17 17.33
N GLY A 247 3.01 1.21 16.92
CA GLY A 247 3.51 0.43 15.78
C GLY A 247 3.76 -1.04 16.07
N SER A 248 4.09 -1.35 17.30
CA SER A 248 4.36 -2.70 17.78
C SER A 248 4.10 -2.80 19.28
N GLU A 249 4.07 -4.01 19.83
CA GLU A 249 3.97 -4.20 21.28
C GLU A 249 5.20 -3.61 21.99
N GLN A 250 6.40 -3.79 21.44
CA GLN A 250 7.61 -3.20 22.01
C GLN A 250 7.51 -1.68 22.08
N VAL A 251 7.07 -1.01 21.02
CA VAL A 251 6.82 0.44 21.05
C VAL A 251 5.72 0.77 22.04
N ARG A 252 4.61 0.03 22.08
CA ARG A 252 3.50 0.29 22.99
C ARG A 252 3.94 0.26 24.46
N PHE A 253 4.63 -0.79 24.88
CA PHE A 253 5.13 -0.91 26.25
C PHE A 253 6.12 0.22 26.58
N THR A 254 7.03 0.53 25.63
CA THR A 254 8.02 1.60 25.80
C THR A 254 7.35 2.98 26.00
N VAL A 255 6.41 3.34 25.13
CA VAL A 255 5.73 4.66 25.22
C VAL A 255 4.75 4.73 26.39
N GLU A 256 4.19 3.60 26.84
CA GLU A 256 3.40 3.49 28.06
C GLU A 256 4.27 3.72 29.30
N ARG A 257 5.43 3.02 29.40
CA ARG A 257 6.42 3.20 30.46
C ARG A 257 6.86 4.66 30.57
N ASP A 258 7.11 5.31 29.44
CA ASP A 258 7.59 6.69 29.38
C ASP A 258 6.46 7.74 29.50
N GLY A 259 5.21 7.29 29.70
CA GLY A 259 4.05 8.12 30.07
C GLY A 259 3.33 8.81 28.92
N PHE A 260 3.69 8.52 27.65
CA PHE A 260 3.07 9.18 26.48
C PHE A 260 1.62 8.78 26.29
N LEU A 261 1.26 7.50 26.53
CA LEU A 261 -0.13 7.05 26.42
C LEU A 261 -1.03 7.75 27.44
N LYS A 262 -0.52 8.00 28.65
CA LYS A 262 -1.23 8.80 29.66
C LYS A 262 -1.45 10.25 29.21
N THR A 263 -0.47 10.85 28.53
CA THR A 263 -0.60 12.21 28.00
C THR A 263 -1.73 12.30 26.96
N PHE A 264 -1.89 11.30 26.11
CA PHE A 264 -2.99 11.25 25.16
C PHE A 264 -4.35 11.03 25.85
N ASP A 265 -4.43 10.13 26.83
CA ASP A 265 -5.66 9.90 27.62
C ASP A 265 -6.14 11.18 28.30
N GLU A 266 -5.23 11.98 28.86
CA GLU A 266 -5.53 13.24 29.54
C GLU A 266 -6.19 14.31 28.63
N ILE A 267 -6.06 14.19 27.32
CA ILE A 267 -6.73 15.05 26.33
C ILE A 267 -7.89 14.35 25.62
N GLY A 268 -8.28 13.14 26.07
CA GLY A 268 -9.37 12.36 25.50
C GLY A 268 -9.00 11.50 24.31
N GLY A 269 -7.69 11.26 24.09
CA GLY A 269 -7.20 10.35 23.06
C GLY A 269 -7.49 8.88 23.41
N LYS A 270 -7.85 8.08 22.41
CA LYS A 270 -8.14 6.64 22.58
C LYS A 270 -6.99 5.81 21.97
N VAL A 271 -6.40 4.93 22.76
CA VAL A 271 -5.36 4.02 22.29
C VAL A 271 -6.02 2.76 21.72
N PHE A 272 -5.70 2.45 20.45
CA PHE A 272 -6.16 1.25 19.78
C PHE A 272 -5.12 0.13 19.89
N ALA A 273 -5.57 -1.10 19.64
CA ALA A 273 -4.67 -2.25 19.51
C ALA A 273 -3.69 -2.06 18.35
N ASN A 274 -2.50 -2.66 18.46
CA ASN A 274 -1.45 -2.61 17.44
C ASN A 274 -1.83 -3.43 16.21
N ALA A 275 -2.76 -2.93 15.44
CA ALA A 275 -3.29 -3.57 14.25
C ALA A 275 -3.56 -2.52 13.18
N CYS A 276 -3.74 -2.97 11.94
CA CYS A 276 -4.05 -2.06 10.83
C CYS A 276 -5.37 -1.29 11.06
N GLY A 277 -6.40 -1.91 11.67
CA GLY A 277 -7.64 -1.24 12.06
C GLY A 277 -8.20 -0.27 11.01
N PRO A 278 -8.33 1.03 11.34
CA PRO A 278 -8.82 2.05 10.41
C PRO A 278 -8.00 2.16 9.11
N CYS A 279 -6.70 1.85 9.14
CA CYS A 279 -5.84 1.91 7.96
C CYS A 279 -6.29 0.98 6.83
N ILE A 280 -7.02 -0.10 7.14
CA ILE A 280 -7.55 -1.08 6.16
C ILE A 280 -9.07 -1.22 6.20
N GLY A 281 -9.78 -0.26 6.78
CA GLY A 281 -11.24 -0.27 6.85
C GLY A 281 -11.83 -1.22 7.88
N GLN A 282 -11.04 -1.72 8.81
CA GLN A 282 -11.50 -2.47 9.99
C GLN A 282 -11.79 -1.51 11.14
N TRP A 283 -12.73 -0.62 10.92
CA TRP A 283 -13.11 0.42 11.86
C TRP A 283 -14.63 0.61 11.90
N ALA A 284 -15.21 0.29 13.03
CA ALA A 284 -16.60 0.60 13.32
C ALA A 284 -16.68 2.03 13.86
N ARG A 285 -16.65 3.02 12.96
CA ARG A 285 -16.75 4.43 13.33
C ARG A 285 -18.17 4.73 13.83
N GLU A 286 -18.26 5.18 15.07
CA GLU A 286 -19.53 5.61 15.68
C GLU A 286 -19.89 7.03 15.21
N GLY A 287 -21.18 7.33 15.11
CA GLY A 287 -21.70 8.69 14.86
C GLY A 287 -21.53 9.22 13.44
N ALA A 288 -20.97 8.46 12.50
CA ALA A 288 -20.89 8.84 11.10
C ALA A 288 -22.10 8.32 10.34
N GLU A 289 -22.90 9.22 9.76
CA GLU A 289 -23.97 8.82 8.84
C GLU A 289 -23.37 8.33 7.53
N LYS A 290 -23.89 7.20 7.03
CA LYS A 290 -23.47 6.66 5.73
C LYS A 290 -23.77 7.69 4.63
N GLN A 291 -22.74 8.02 3.83
CA GLN A 291 -22.77 8.98 2.72
C GLN A 291 -22.69 10.47 3.12
N GLU A 292 -22.58 10.82 4.38
CA GLU A 292 -22.32 12.21 4.76
C GLU A 292 -20.89 12.63 4.40
N LYS A 293 -20.75 13.85 3.85
CA LYS A 293 -19.44 14.47 3.60
C LYS A 293 -18.80 14.85 4.93
N ASN A 294 -17.64 14.32 5.19
CA ASN A 294 -16.88 14.59 6.41
C ASN A 294 -15.37 14.57 6.13
N THR A 295 -14.57 15.11 7.04
CA THR A 295 -13.12 15.12 6.94
C THR A 295 -12.49 14.39 8.12
N ILE A 296 -11.51 13.54 7.81
CA ILE A 296 -10.59 12.94 8.76
C ILE A 296 -9.14 13.27 8.37
N VAL A 297 -8.27 13.36 9.37
CA VAL A 297 -6.83 13.49 9.15
C VAL A 297 -6.11 12.33 9.80
N HIS A 298 -5.11 11.77 9.15
CA HIS A 298 -4.39 10.63 9.70
C HIS A 298 -2.93 10.56 9.27
N SER A 299 -2.10 9.86 10.03
CA SER A 299 -0.69 9.65 9.69
C SER A 299 -0.42 8.31 9.01
N PHE A 300 -1.45 7.61 8.55
CA PHE A 300 -1.32 6.35 7.81
C PHE A 300 -0.70 6.59 6.41
N ASN A 301 -0.80 5.61 5.54
CA ASN A 301 -0.18 5.65 4.22
C ASN A 301 -1.17 5.86 3.06
N ARG A 302 -2.42 5.42 3.19
CA ARG A 302 -3.43 5.42 2.11
C ARG A 302 -4.71 6.14 2.53
N ASN A 303 -5.29 6.89 1.59
CA ASN A 303 -6.52 7.67 1.80
C ASN A 303 -7.52 7.51 0.65
N PHE A 304 -7.51 6.35 -0.01
CA PHE A 304 -8.46 6.06 -1.09
C PHE A 304 -9.91 6.16 -0.60
N SER A 305 -10.83 6.44 -1.52
CA SER A 305 -12.26 6.44 -1.22
C SER A 305 -12.70 5.14 -0.54
N LYS A 306 -13.52 5.22 0.49
CA LYS A 306 -14.00 4.11 1.33
C LYS A 306 -12.92 3.40 2.16
N ARG A 307 -11.65 3.80 2.08
CA ARG A 307 -10.52 3.08 2.70
C ARG A 307 -10.61 3.03 4.22
N ALA A 308 -10.95 4.12 4.87
CA ALA A 308 -10.90 4.22 6.34
C ALA A 308 -12.14 3.62 7.02
N ASP A 309 -13.34 4.04 6.62
CA ASP A 309 -14.62 3.77 7.28
C ASP A 309 -15.73 3.22 6.37
N GLY A 310 -15.39 2.93 5.11
CA GLY A 310 -16.35 2.44 4.11
C GLY A 310 -17.24 3.52 3.50
N ASN A 311 -17.18 4.77 3.98
CA ASN A 311 -17.94 5.89 3.42
C ASN A 311 -17.21 6.52 2.23
N PRO A 312 -17.81 6.58 1.02
CA PRO A 312 -17.18 7.18 -0.16
C PRO A 312 -16.97 8.69 -0.04
N ASN A 313 -17.68 9.34 0.88
CA ASN A 313 -17.66 10.78 1.09
C ASN A 313 -16.81 11.20 2.29
N THR A 314 -15.99 10.32 2.84
CA THR A 314 -14.97 10.64 3.84
C THR A 314 -13.75 11.20 3.12
N TYR A 315 -13.50 12.48 3.30
CA TYR A 315 -12.33 13.21 2.82
C TYR A 315 -11.17 12.93 3.78
N ALA A 316 -10.31 11.99 3.43
CA ALA A 316 -9.19 11.58 4.25
C ALA A 316 -7.89 12.24 3.77
N PHE A 317 -7.16 12.87 4.69
CA PHE A 317 -5.90 13.55 4.42
C PHE A 317 -4.76 12.88 5.21
N VAL A 318 -3.61 12.77 4.57
CA VAL A 318 -2.40 12.15 5.14
C VAL A 318 -1.41 13.23 5.55
N GLY A 319 -0.98 13.22 6.81
CA GLY A 319 0.04 14.13 7.34
C GLY A 319 0.94 13.46 8.37
N SER A 320 1.86 14.22 8.94
CA SER A 320 2.70 13.75 10.05
C SER A 320 1.90 13.61 11.35
N PRO A 321 2.30 12.76 12.31
CA PRO A 321 1.56 12.56 13.57
C PRO A 321 1.37 13.84 14.37
N GLU A 322 2.39 14.67 14.48
CA GLU A 322 2.32 15.95 15.19
C GLU A 322 1.38 16.95 14.51
N LEU A 323 1.39 17.00 13.17
CA LEU A 323 0.46 17.86 12.40
C LEU A 323 -0.99 17.36 12.58
N VAL A 324 -1.21 16.05 12.49
CA VAL A 324 -2.52 15.41 12.72
C VAL A 324 -3.01 15.74 14.13
N THR A 325 -2.14 15.70 15.15
CA THR A 325 -2.46 16.05 16.53
C THR A 325 -2.88 17.53 16.65
N ALA A 326 -2.12 18.44 16.04
CA ALA A 326 -2.46 19.87 16.04
C ALA A 326 -3.79 20.15 15.34
N LEU A 327 -4.06 19.47 14.22
CA LEU A 327 -5.31 19.58 13.49
C LEU A 327 -6.50 19.00 14.25
N ALA A 328 -6.31 17.89 15.00
CA ALA A 328 -7.35 17.33 15.87
C ALA A 328 -7.70 18.29 17.01
N ILE A 329 -6.70 18.97 17.58
CA ILE A 329 -6.92 20.01 18.61
C ILE A 329 -7.67 21.19 17.99
N ALA A 330 -7.28 21.65 16.81
CA ALA A 330 -7.91 22.78 16.13
C ALA A 330 -9.33 22.45 15.63
N GLY A 331 -9.59 21.21 15.23
CA GLY A 331 -10.86 20.75 14.64
C GLY A 331 -11.16 21.35 13.27
N ASP A 332 -10.18 21.95 12.60
CA ASP A 332 -10.34 22.64 11.31
C ASP A 332 -9.17 22.34 10.38
N LEU A 333 -9.48 21.85 9.17
CA LEU A 333 -8.50 21.52 8.13
C LEU A 333 -7.68 22.73 7.66
N ARG A 334 -8.20 23.94 7.85
CA ARG A 334 -7.59 25.21 7.43
C ARG A 334 -6.55 25.74 8.44
N PHE A 335 -6.43 25.10 9.60
CA PHE A 335 -5.49 25.53 10.64
C PHE A 335 -4.05 25.29 10.21
N ASN A 336 -3.23 26.34 10.29
CA ASN A 336 -1.80 26.29 10.06
C ASN A 336 -1.03 26.51 11.39
N PRO A 337 -0.43 25.47 11.99
CA PRO A 337 0.26 25.62 13.28
C PRO A 337 1.46 26.54 13.26
N LEU A 338 2.01 26.88 12.08
CA LEU A 338 3.13 27.81 11.95
C LEU A 338 2.71 29.29 12.15
N THR A 339 1.43 29.62 11.89
CA THR A 339 0.98 31.01 11.85
C THR A 339 -0.25 31.31 12.70
N ASP A 340 -1.08 30.30 12.95
CA ASP A 340 -2.40 30.50 13.49
C ASP A 340 -2.42 30.25 15.00
N LYS A 341 -3.27 31.01 15.70
CA LYS A 341 -3.55 30.84 17.11
C LYS A 341 -4.84 30.07 17.34
N LEU A 342 -4.88 29.36 18.44
CA LEU A 342 -6.07 28.68 18.93
C LEU A 342 -6.64 29.43 20.12
N LYS A 343 -7.96 29.42 20.25
CA LYS A 343 -8.65 30.01 21.40
C LYS A 343 -8.82 28.93 22.49
N ASN A 344 -8.26 29.17 23.68
CA ASN A 344 -8.37 28.25 24.79
C ASN A 344 -9.73 28.40 25.52
N LYS A 345 -9.99 27.53 26.51
CA LYS A 345 -11.24 27.54 27.29
C LYS A 345 -11.45 28.84 28.09
N ASN A 346 -10.38 29.60 28.36
CA ASN A 346 -10.44 30.90 29.01
C ASN A 346 -10.75 32.05 28.03
N GLY A 347 -10.78 31.77 26.72
CA GLY A 347 -10.98 32.76 25.67
C GLY A 347 -9.70 33.44 25.20
N GLU A 348 -8.53 33.00 25.64
CA GLU A 348 -7.23 33.54 25.29
C GLU A 348 -6.73 32.91 23.99
N GLU A 349 -6.04 33.70 23.15
CA GLU A 349 -5.38 33.22 21.94
C GLU A 349 -3.99 32.71 22.27
N VAL A 350 -3.71 31.45 21.95
CA VAL A 350 -2.44 30.78 22.22
C VAL A 350 -1.90 30.12 20.94
N PHE A 351 -0.59 30.10 20.79
CA PHE A 351 0.09 29.30 19.77
C PHE A 351 0.37 27.89 20.31
N LEU A 352 0.42 26.92 19.39
CA LEU A 352 1.11 25.65 19.65
C LEU A 352 2.60 25.87 19.32
N ASP A 353 3.47 25.51 20.26
CA ASP A 353 4.91 25.52 20.04
C ASP A 353 5.32 24.32 19.17
N GLU A 354 6.48 24.42 18.55
CA GLU A 354 7.04 23.35 17.73
C GLU A 354 7.10 22.02 18.49
N PRO A 355 6.75 20.89 17.83
CA PRO A 355 6.81 19.58 18.46
C PRO A 355 8.26 19.21 18.80
N SER A 356 8.43 18.53 19.92
CA SER A 356 9.72 18.02 20.38
C SER A 356 9.59 16.56 20.83
N GLY A 357 10.67 15.79 20.72
CA GLY A 357 10.73 14.40 21.15
C GLY A 357 12.12 13.83 20.91
N ASP A 358 12.48 12.83 21.72
CA ASP A 358 13.69 12.06 21.49
C ASP A 358 13.42 11.05 20.36
N ASP A 359 14.41 10.78 19.53
CA ASP A 359 14.35 9.78 18.46
C ASP A 359 14.34 8.33 19.00
N LEU A 360 14.99 8.13 20.14
CA LEU A 360 15.11 6.84 20.82
C LEU A 360 14.81 6.99 22.31
N PRO A 361 14.26 5.95 22.95
CA PRO A 361 13.99 5.98 24.38
C PRO A 361 15.30 6.00 25.19
N LYS A 362 15.40 6.93 26.15
CA LYS A 362 16.60 7.11 27.01
C LYS A 362 16.97 5.87 27.83
N LEU A 363 16.00 5.04 28.15
CA LEU A 363 16.17 3.79 28.91
C LEU A 363 16.23 2.54 28.03
N GLY A 364 16.41 2.71 26.70
CA GLY A 364 16.24 1.64 25.72
C GLY A 364 14.79 1.26 25.51
N PHE A 365 14.53 0.43 24.50
CA PHE A 365 13.20 -0.13 24.30
C PHE A 365 12.86 -1.14 25.39
N ASP A 366 11.57 -1.28 25.68
CA ASP A 366 11.08 -2.34 26.56
C ASP A 366 11.20 -3.68 25.83
N VAL A 367 11.91 -4.64 26.43
CA VAL A 367 12.19 -5.96 25.81
C VAL A 367 11.27 -7.06 26.35
N ASP A 368 10.53 -6.78 27.41
CA ASP A 368 9.60 -7.74 28.01
C ASP A 368 8.30 -7.79 27.18
N ASP A 369 8.35 -8.49 26.04
CA ASP A 369 7.16 -8.78 25.23
C ASP A 369 6.47 -10.06 25.74
N PRO A 370 5.40 -9.95 26.57
CA PRO A 370 4.67 -11.10 27.07
C PRO A 370 3.82 -11.78 25.97
N GLY A 371 3.71 -11.16 24.78
CA GLY A 371 2.99 -11.69 23.63
C GLY A 371 3.80 -12.63 22.77
N TYR A 372 5.11 -12.71 22.95
CA TYR A 372 5.95 -13.63 22.15
C TYR A 372 5.73 -15.09 22.56
N ILE A 373 5.30 -15.91 21.61
CA ILE A 373 5.16 -17.35 21.75
C ILE A 373 6.15 -18.01 20.78
N ALA A 374 7.18 -18.67 21.36
CA ALA A 374 8.16 -19.38 20.54
C ALA A 374 7.49 -20.55 19.77
N PRO A 375 7.91 -20.79 18.51
CA PRO A 375 7.43 -21.95 17.77
C PRO A 375 7.87 -23.25 18.44
N ALA A 376 7.10 -24.32 18.25
CA ALA A 376 7.51 -25.65 18.70
C ALA A 376 8.83 -26.04 18.03
N SER A 377 9.73 -26.71 18.79
CA SER A 377 11.00 -27.20 18.26
C SER A 377 10.84 -28.31 17.22
N ASP A 378 9.75 -29.05 17.28
CA ASP A 378 9.36 -30.08 16.31
C ASP A 378 7.90 -29.94 15.93
N GLY A 379 7.65 -29.63 14.65
CA GLY A 379 6.32 -29.48 14.06
C GLY A 379 5.88 -30.69 13.22
N SER A 380 6.65 -31.80 13.20
CA SER A 380 6.39 -32.95 12.33
C SER A 380 5.03 -33.64 12.55
N ASN A 381 4.42 -33.47 13.74
CA ASN A 381 3.12 -34.02 14.09
C ASN A 381 1.96 -33.01 13.96
N VAL A 382 2.22 -31.83 13.42
CA VAL A 382 1.16 -30.81 13.25
C VAL A 382 0.38 -31.08 11.97
N GLU A 383 -0.92 -31.34 12.11
CA GLU A 383 -1.84 -31.48 11.00
C GLU A 383 -2.65 -30.21 10.76
N VAL A 384 -2.82 -29.83 9.50
CA VAL A 384 -3.74 -28.75 9.11
C VAL A 384 -5.15 -29.31 8.99
N ILE A 385 -6.00 -29.02 9.98
CA ILE A 385 -7.38 -29.51 10.03
C ILE A 385 -8.32 -28.37 9.63
N VAL A 386 -9.08 -28.58 8.55
CA VAL A 386 -10.12 -27.64 8.09
C VAL A 386 -11.47 -28.34 8.18
N SER A 387 -12.39 -27.76 8.96
CA SER A 387 -13.76 -28.28 9.02
C SER A 387 -14.43 -28.12 7.65
N PRO A 388 -15.08 -29.17 7.12
CA PRO A 388 -15.80 -29.08 5.84
C PRO A 388 -17.00 -28.13 5.87
N THR A 389 -17.44 -27.70 7.05
CA THR A 389 -18.55 -26.75 7.23
C THR A 389 -18.06 -25.36 7.65
N SER A 390 -16.74 -25.09 7.60
CA SER A 390 -16.20 -23.79 7.92
C SER A 390 -16.62 -22.77 6.87
N ASP A 391 -17.08 -21.60 7.31
CA ASP A 391 -17.32 -20.44 6.46
C ASP A 391 -16.08 -19.55 6.31
N ARG A 392 -15.02 -19.82 7.09
CA ARG A 392 -13.79 -19.01 7.14
C ARG A 392 -12.56 -19.66 6.53
N LEU A 393 -12.53 -20.99 6.48
CA LEU A 393 -11.40 -21.78 6.00
C LEU A 393 -11.86 -22.75 4.91
N GLN A 394 -11.06 -22.87 3.85
CA GLN A 394 -11.26 -23.80 2.75
C GLN A 394 -9.91 -24.31 2.28
N LEU A 395 -9.78 -25.61 2.05
CA LEU A 395 -8.60 -26.13 1.36
C LEU A 395 -8.64 -25.67 -0.10
N LEU A 396 -7.50 -25.19 -0.61
CA LEU A 396 -7.38 -24.78 -2.01
C LEU A 396 -7.42 -25.99 -2.92
N GLU A 397 -8.27 -25.92 -3.94
CA GLU A 397 -8.25 -26.83 -5.07
C GLU A 397 -7.27 -26.31 -6.15
N GLU A 398 -6.63 -27.22 -6.85
CA GLU A 398 -5.75 -26.87 -7.96
C GLU A 398 -6.52 -26.17 -9.08
N PHE A 399 -5.96 -25.08 -9.59
CA PHE A 399 -6.51 -24.46 -10.78
C PHE A 399 -6.23 -25.33 -12.01
N PRO A 400 -7.18 -25.45 -12.96
CA PRO A 400 -6.98 -26.27 -14.14
C PRO A 400 -5.84 -25.76 -14.98
N ALA A 401 -4.99 -26.69 -15.45
CA ALA A 401 -3.94 -26.40 -16.40
C ALA A 401 -4.50 -25.88 -17.74
N TRP A 402 -3.69 -25.17 -18.50
CA TRP A 402 -4.05 -24.76 -19.85
C TRP A 402 -4.10 -25.99 -20.78
N ASP A 403 -5.12 -26.07 -21.61
CA ASP A 403 -5.39 -27.21 -22.52
C ASP A 403 -4.61 -27.13 -23.84
N GLY A 404 -3.72 -26.12 -24.00
CA GLY A 404 -2.93 -25.90 -25.21
C GLY A 404 -3.68 -25.24 -26.36
N LYS A 405 -4.92 -24.77 -26.14
CA LYS A 405 -5.75 -24.17 -27.19
C LYS A 405 -5.91 -22.68 -27.00
N ASN A 406 -6.27 -22.01 -28.09
CA ASN A 406 -6.69 -20.61 -28.05
C ASN A 406 -7.96 -20.46 -27.20
N ILE A 407 -8.03 -19.38 -26.42
CA ILE A 407 -9.25 -19.01 -25.71
C ILE A 407 -10.20 -18.41 -26.75
N THR A 408 -11.36 -18.99 -26.92
CA THR A 408 -12.36 -18.54 -27.89
C THR A 408 -13.74 -18.37 -27.24
N GLY A 409 -14.53 -17.45 -27.76
CA GLY A 409 -15.87 -17.19 -27.25
C GLY A 409 -15.90 -16.59 -25.85
N ALA A 410 -14.81 -16.00 -25.39
CA ALA A 410 -14.78 -15.34 -24.10
C ALA A 410 -15.70 -14.12 -24.09
N LYS A 411 -16.30 -13.84 -22.92
CA LYS A 411 -17.16 -12.68 -22.72
C LYS A 411 -16.50 -11.63 -21.85
N LEU A 412 -16.80 -10.37 -22.12
CA LEU A 412 -16.36 -9.26 -21.28
C LEU A 412 -17.15 -9.29 -19.96
N LEU A 413 -16.45 -9.54 -18.84
CA LEU A 413 -17.08 -9.49 -17.53
C LEU A 413 -17.32 -8.06 -17.07
N ILE A 414 -16.29 -7.21 -17.21
CA ILE A 414 -16.33 -5.79 -16.87
C ILE A 414 -15.24 -5.03 -17.63
N LYS A 415 -15.54 -3.81 -18.06
CA LYS A 415 -14.56 -2.79 -18.47
C LYS A 415 -14.48 -1.76 -17.36
N ALA A 416 -13.44 -1.85 -16.53
CA ALA A 416 -13.24 -0.96 -15.40
C ALA A 416 -12.78 0.42 -15.87
N TYR A 417 -13.47 1.47 -15.44
CA TYR A 417 -13.19 2.87 -15.75
C TYR A 417 -12.30 3.50 -14.70
N GLY A 418 -11.22 4.13 -15.15
CA GLY A 418 -10.32 4.91 -14.30
C GLY A 418 -9.62 4.04 -13.24
N LYS A 419 -9.45 4.59 -12.05
CA LYS A 419 -8.69 3.97 -10.96
C LYS A 419 -9.34 2.67 -10.47
N CYS A 420 -8.64 1.55 -10.60
CA CYS A 420 -9.06 0.25 -10.08
C CYS A 420 -7.96 -0.33 -9.18
N THR A 421 -8.08 -0.11 -7.87
CA THR A 421 -7.13 -0.58 -6.86
C THR A 421 -7.43 -2.00 -6.40
N THR A 422 -6.52 -2.63 -5.67
CA THR A 422 -6.80 -3.92 -5.02
C THR A 422 -7.97 -3.86 -4.05
N ASP A 423 -8.31 -2.67 -3.50
CA ASP A 423 -9.53 -2.48 -2.69
C ASP A 423 -10.82 -2.49 -3.53
N HIS A 424 -10.75 -2.17 -4.81
CA HIS A 424 -11.88 -2.28 -5.73
C HIS A 424 -12.07 -3.71 -6.24
N ILE A 425 -10.97 -4.49 -6.34
CA ILE A 425 -10.97 -5.86 -6.85
C ILE A 425 -11.32 -6.86 -5.74
N SER A 426 -10.66 -6.77 -4.60
CA SER A 426 -10.87 -7.62 -3.42
C SER A 426 -10.84 -6.75 -2.17
N MET A 427 -11.99 -6.30 -1.72
CA MET A 427 -12.11 -5.41 -0.57
C MET A 427 -11.56 -6.03 0.71
N ALA A 428 -10.93 -5.18 1.54
CA ALA A 428 -10.61 -5.47 2.94
C ALA A 428 -11.84 -5.28 3.86
N GLY A 429 -11.62 -4.80 5.08
CA GLY A 429 -12.68 -4.55 6.05
C GLY A 429 -13.41 -5.83 6.46
N PRO A 430 -14.75 -5.87 6.43
CA PRO A 430 -15.54 -7.03 6.86
C PRO A 430 -15.25 -8.32 6.09
N TRP A 431 -14.74 -8.23 4.88
CA TRP A 431 -14.43 -9.38 4.03
C TRP A 431 -13.21 -10.18 4.50
N LEU A 432 -12.31 -9.55 5.27
CA LEU A 432 -11.10 -10.21 5.77
C LEU A 432 -11.37 -11.43 6.64
N LYS A 433 -12.55 -11.57 7.21
CA LYS A 433 -12.97 -12.79 7.91
C LYS A 433 -12.99 -14.05 7.02
N TYR A 434 -13.06 -13.85 5.70
CA TYR A 434 -13.10 -14.94 4.70
C TYR A 434 -11.74 -15.17 4.00
N ARG A 435 -10.65 -14.55 4.45
CA ARG A 435 -9.32 -14.67 3.81
C ARG A 435 -8.88 -16.10 3.58
N GLY A 436 -9.24 -17.02 4.47
CA GLY A 436 -8.91 -18.43 4.35
C GLY A 436 -9.94 -19.25 3.57
N HIS A 437 -10.97 -18.63 2.99
CA HIS A 437 -12.04 -19.31 2.26
C HIS A 437 -12.28 -18.67 0.89
N LEU A 438 -11.60 -19.20 -0.13
CA LEU A 438 -11.54 -18.57 -1.45
C LEU A 438 -12.93 -18.38 -2.07
N ASP A 439 -13.82 -19.34 -1.96
CA ASP A 439 -15.17 -19.23 -2.54
C ASP A 439 -15.99 -18.12 -1.88
N ASN A 440 -15.94 -18.01 -0.54
CA ASN A 440 -16.69 -16.99 0.19
C ASN A 440 -16.13 -15.58 -0.04
N ILE A 441 -14.81 -15.41 -0.03
CA ILE A 441 -14.21 -14.10 -0.27
C ILE A 441 -14.45 -13.63 -1.71
N SER A 442 -14.55 -14.55 -2.66
CA SER A 442 -14.82 -14.23 -4.07
C SER A 442 -16.19 -13.55 -4.31
N ASN A 443 -17.06 -13.52 -3.30
CA ASN A 443 -18.31 -12.75 -3.38
C ASN A 443 -18.06 -11.22 -3.33
N ASN A 444 -16.83 -10.77 -3.08
CA ASN A 444 -16.47 -9.35 -3.17
C ASN A 444 -15.68 -9.01 -4.45
N MET A 445 -15.47 -9.95 -5.35
CA MET A 445 -14.70 -9.74 -6.56
C MET A 445 -15.23 -8.57 -7.40
N LEU A 446 -14.39 -7.53 -7.58
CA LEU A 446 -14.67 -6.36 -8.42
C LEU A 446 -15.93 -5.53 -8.04
N ILE A 447 -16.48 -5.72 -6.85
CA ILE A 447 -17.66 -4.97 -6.42
C ILE A 447 -17.40 -3.47 -6.23
N GLY A 448 -16.15 -3.06 -6.14
CA GLY A 448 -15.72 -1.67 -6.05
C GLY A 448 -15.33 -1.04 -7.39
N ALA A 449 -15.17 -1.85 -8.44
CA ALA A 449 -14.80 -1.34 -9.76
C ALA A 449 -15.98 -0.63 -10.44
N VAL A 450 -15.69 0.51 -11.07
CA VAL A 450 -16.69 1.28 -11.83
C VAL A 450 -16.78 0.70 -13.24
N ASN A 451 -17.97 0.30 -13.67
CA ASN A 451 -18.20 -0.17 -15.03
C ASN A 451 -18.24 1.00 -16.00
N ALA A 452 -17.38 0.99 -17.03
CA ALA A 452 -17.26 2.07 -18.01
C ALA A 452 -18.54 2.31 -18.84
N PHE A 453 -19.43 1.33 -18.96
CA PHE A 453 -20.62 1.44 -19.81
C PHE A 453 -21.80 2.10 -19.11
N ASN A 454 -21.93 1.96 -17.80
CA ASN A 454 -23.03 2.54 -17.02
C ASN A 454 -22.59 3.45 -15.89
N MET A 455 -21.29 3.57 -15.63
CA MET A 455 -20.69 4.35 -14.54
C MET A 455 -21.16 3.93 -13.14
N GLU A 456 -21.64 2.70 -12.98
CA GLU A 456 -22.06 2.13 -11.71
C GLU A 456 -21.03 1.12 -11.20
N THR A 457 -21.01 0.89 -9.87
CA THR A 457 -20.21 -0.16 -9.25
C THR A 457 -21.05 -1.41 -9.05
N ASN A 458 -20.40 -2.57 -9.10
CA ASN A 458 -21.03 -3.89 -8.88
C ASN A 458 -22.26 -4.14 -9.76
N LYS A 459 -22.22 -3.68 -11.01
CA LYS A 459 -23.34 -3.82 -11.95
C LYS A 459 -22.81 -4.02 -13.37
N VAL A 460 -22.92 -5.24 -13.88
CA VAL A 460 -22.44 -5.65 -15.21
C VAL A 460 -23.53 -6.40 -15.96
N LYS A 461 -23.54 -6.27 -17.28
CA LYS A 461 -24.45 -7.01 -18.14
C LYS A 461 -23.97 -8.47 -18.25
N ASN A 462 -24.89 -9.41 -18.07
CA ASN A 462 -24.63 -10.82 -18.32
C ASN A 462 -25.20 -11.20 -19.70
N GLU A 463 -24.33 -11.55 -20.63
CA GLU A 463 -24.72 -11.89 -22.00
C GLU A 463 -25.47 -13.25 -22.12
N LEU A 464 -25.50 -14.07 -21.05
CA LEU A 464 -26.29 -15.32 -21.07
C LEU A 464 -27.80 -15.08 -21.00
N ASP A 465 -28.23 -14.00 -20.38
CA ASP A 465 -29.64 -13.66 -20.19
C ASP A 465 -29.97 -12.17 -20.46
N GLY A 466 -28.97 -11.34 -20.73
CA GLY A 466 -29.13 -9.91 -21.02
C GLY A 466 -29.37 -9.02 -19.80
N GLU A 467 -29.36 -9.57 -18.58
CA GLU A 467 -29.67 -8.85 -17.35
C GLU A 467 -28.44 -8.22 -16.70
N TYR A 468 -28.62 -7.07 -16.04
CA TYR A 468 -27.58 -6.45 -15.21
C TYR A 468 -27.57 -7.04 -13.80
N LYS A 469 -26.39 -7.52 -13.36
CA LYS A 469 -26.19 -8.26 -12.10
C LYS A 469 -24.93 -7.79 -11.36
N PRO A 470 -24.80 -8.13 -10.06
CA PRO A 470 -23.52 -8.04 -9.36
C PRO A 470 -22.42 -8.79 -10.10
N VAL A 471 -21.19 -8.23 -10.08
CA VAL A 471 -20.04 -8.79 -10.82
C VAL A 471 -19.77 -10.26 -10.42
N PRO A 472 -19.70 -10.62 -9.10
CA PRO A 472 -19.46 -12.01 -8.70
C PRO A 472 -20.56 -12.97 -9.17
N ASP A 473 -21.82 -12.55 -9.13
CA ASP A 473 -22.96 -13.38 -9.55
C ASP A 473 -22.90 -13.66 -11.05
N SER A 474 -22.59 -12.64 -11.86
CA SER A 474 -22.40 -12.78 -13.30
C SER A 474 -21.23 -13.72 -13.63
N ALA A 475 -20.09 -13.55 -12.93
CA ALA A 475 -18.93 -14.42 -13.11
C ALA A 475 -19.23 -15.90 -12.77
N ARG A 476 -19.97 -16.15 -11.67
CA ARG A 476 -20.40 -17.51 -11.29
C ARG A 476 -21.28 -18.14 -12.34
N GLN A 477 -22.18 -17.39 -12.95
CA GLN A 477 -23.05 -17.89 -14.03
C GLN A 477 -22.25 -18.23 -15.28
N TYR A 478 -21.31 -17.37 -15.71
CA TYR A 478 -20.41 -17.69 -16.82
C TYR A 478 -19.56 -18.94 -16.53
N LYS A 479 -19.00 -19.05 -15.32
CA LYS A 479 -18.22 -20.22 -14.90
C LYS A 479 -19.07 -21.50 -14.97
N ALA A 480 -20.30 -21.46 -14.46
CA ALA A 480 -21.22 -22.59 -14.49
C ALA A 480 -21.62 -22.99 -15.92
N ALA A 481 -21.72 -22.04 -16.83
CA ALA A 481 -21.96 -22.26 -18.26
C ALA A 481 -20.71 -22.68 -19.04
N GLY A 482 -19.54 -22.74 -18.41
CA GLY A 482 -18.27 -23.07 -19.09
C GLY A 482 -17.77 -21.96 -20.03
N VAL A 483 -18.26 -20.73 -19.89
CA VAL A 483 -17.88 -19.58 -20.73
C VAL A 483 -16.71 -18.83 -20.07
N PRO A 484 -15.56 -18.74 -20.71
CA PRO A 484 -14.44 -17.94 -20.19
C PRO A 484 -14.79 -16.45 -20.19
N THR A 485 -14.23 -15.72 -19.22
CA THR A 485 -14.43 -14.27 -19.14
C THR A 485 -13.11 -13.51 -19.12
N ILE A 486 -13.18 -12.25 -19.52
CA ILE A 486 -12.07 -11.29 -19.56
C ILE A 486 -12.46 -10.04 -18.77
N VAL A 487 -11.50 -9.50 -18.04
CA VAL A 487 -11.60 -8.18 -17.39
C VAL A 487 -10.75 -7.20 -18.20
N VAL A 488 -11.30 -6.04 -18.49
CA VAL A 488 -10.58 -4.93 -19.12
C VAL A 488 -10.44 -3.81 -18.10
N GLY A 489 -9.24 -3.23 -17.99
CA GLY A 489 -8.95 -2.16 -17.04
C GLY A 489 -8.19 -0.98 -17.65
N ASP A 490 -8.11 0.09 -16.87
CA ASP A 490 -7.45 1.34 -17.22
C ASP A 490 -5.98 1.36 -16.72
N GLU A 491 -5.45 2.53 -16.44
CA GLU A 491 -4.08 2.76 -15.99
C GLU A 491 -3.84 2.28 -14.54
N ASN A 492 -2.64 1.75 -14.29
CA ASN A 492 -2.17 1.35 -12.96
C ASN A 492 -3.12 0.38 -12.23
N TYR A 493 -3.70 -0.56 -12.99
CA TYR A 493 -4.67 -1.52 -12.48
C TYR A 493 -4.06 -2.40 -11.38
N GLY A 494 -4.78 -2.53 -10.26
CA GLY A 494 -4.33 -3.29 -9.10
C GLY A 494 -3.38 -2.54 -8.16
N GLU A 495 -3.33 -1.20 -8.26
CA GLU A 495 -2.61 -0.35 -7.30
C GLU A 495 -3.05 -0.65 -5.86
N GLY A 496 -2.13 -0.50 -4.90
CA GLY A 496 -2.44 -0.62 -3.48
C GLY A 496 -1.80 -1.82 -2.79
N SER A 497 -2.56 -2.53 -1.97
CA SER A 497 -2.06 -3.65 -1.16
C SER A 497 -1.64 -4.85 -2.00
N SER A 498 -0.67 -5.62 -1.50
CA SER A 498 -0.15 -6.85 -2.14
C SER A 498 -1.14 -8.04 -2.12
N ARG A 499 -2.45 -7.79 -2.13
CA ARG A 499 -3.49 -8.81 -1.99
C ARG A 499 -3.47 -9.80 -3.12
N GLU A 500 -3.07 -11.02 -2.81
CA GLU A 500 -3.13 -12.12 -3.74
C GLU A 500 -4.58 -12.50 -4.10
N HIS A 501 -5.52 -12.35 -3.16
CA HIS A 501 -6.94 -12.57 -3.40
C HIS A 501 -7.48 -11.77 -4.60
N ALA A 502 -6.95 -10.57 -4.84
CA ALA A 502 -7.29 -9.78 -6.02
C ALA A 502 -6.95 -10.47 -7.36
N ALA A 503 -6.09 -11.49 -7.36
CA ALA A 503 -5.82 -12.36 -8.51
C ALA A 503 -6.49 -13.74 -8.36
N MET A 504 -6.54 -14.31 -7.16
CA MET A 504 -7.15 -15.61 -6.91
C MET A 504 -8.67 -15.61 -7.16
N GLU A 505 -9.37 -14.57 -6.72
CA GLU A 505 -10.83 -14.46 -6.88
C GLU A 505 -11.27 -14.43 -8.34
N PRO A 506 -10.71 -13.57 -9.22
CA PRO A 506 -11.00 -13.61 -10.64
C PRO A 506 -10.69 -14.98 -11.25
N ARG A 507 -9.52 -15.56 -10.91
CA ARG A 507 -9.14 -16.90 -11.39
C ARG A 507 -10.15 -17.96 -10.95
N HIS A 508 -10.54 -17.94 -9.68
CA HIS A 508 -11.53 -18.87 -9.12
C HIS A 508 -12.89 -18.75 -9.80
N LEU A 509 -13.32 -17.53 -10.10
CA LEU A 509 -14.60 -17.28 -10.77
C LEU A 509 -14.57 -17.36 -12.30
N GLY A 510 -13.47 -17.86 -12.89
CA GLY A 510 -13.41 -18.18 -14.32
C GLY A 510 -12.89 -17.08 -15.23
N VAL A 511 -12.38 -15.98 -14.68
CA VAL A 511 -11.65 -14.98 -15.46
C VAL A 511 -10.33 -15.58 -15.95
N ARG A 512 -10.05 -15.48 -17.25
CA ARG A 512 -8.86 -16.05 -17.87
C ARG A 512 -7.79 -14.99 -18.17
N THR A 513 -8.22 -13.75 -18.37
CA THR A 513 -7.37 -12.66 -18.82
C THR A 513 -7.76 -11.35 -18.15
N VAL A 514 -6.77 -10.57 -17.80
CA VAL A 514 -6.89 -9.16 -17.43
C VAL A 514 -6.10 -8.34 -18.43
N LEU A 515 -6.79 -7.55 -19.28
CA LEU A 515 -6.21 -6.68 -20.31
C LEU A 515 -6.34 -5.22 -19.88
N VAL A 516 -5.24 -4.52 -19.73
CA VAL A 516 -5.22 -3.17 -19.15
C VAL A 516 -4.30 -2.22 -19.91
N LYS A 517 -4.43 -0.92 -19.67
CA LYS A 517 -3.46 0.07 -20.17
C LYS A 517 -2.10 -0.04 -19.48
N SER A 518 -2.09 -0.30 -18.17
CA SER A 518 -0.89 -0.61 -17.39
C SER A 518 -1.25 -1.29 -16.05
N PHE A 519 -0.32 -2.05 -15.49
CA PHE A 519 -0.47 -2.73 -14.19
C PHE A 519 0.34 -2.05 -13.09
N ALA A 520 -0.14 -2.18 -11.86
CA ALA A 520 0.72 -2.12 -10.68
C ALA A 520 1.54 -3.42 -10.56
N ARG A 521 2.83 -3.30 -10.25
CA ARG A 521 3.80 -4.40 -10.30
C ARG A 521 3.36 -5.67 -9.56
N ILE A 522 3.00 -5.54 -8.29
CA ILE A 522 2.65 -6.71 -7.45
C ILE A 522 1.44 -7.44 -8.02
N HIS A 523 0.43 -6.69 -8.48
CA HIS A 523 -0.78 -7.28 -9.01
C HIS A 523 -0.55 -8.05 -10.31
N GLU A 524 0.28 -7.51 -11.21
CA GLU A 524 0.70 -8.23 -12.43
C GLU A 524 1.36 -9.56 -12.09
N THR A 525 2.29 -9.56 -11.13
CA THR A 525 2.95 -10.78 -10.67
C THR A 525 1.95 -11.77 -10.07
N ASN A 526 1.03 -11.29 -9.21
CA ASN A 526 0.00 -12.14 -8.64
C ASN A 526 -0.90 -12.80 -9.70
N LEU A 527 -1.30 -12.07 -10.74
CA LEU A 527 -2.07 -12.65 -11.86
C LEU A 527 -1.30 -13.79 -12.55
N LYS A 528 -0.02 -13.57 -12.85
CA LYS A 528 0.86 -14.59 -13.45
C LYS A 528 0.99 -15.82 -12.59
N LYS A 529 1.17 -15.64 -11.27
CA LYS A 529 1.27 -16.73 -10.28
C LYS A 529 0.01 -17.58 -10.21
N GLN A 530 -1.15 -16.98 -10.43
CA GLN A 530 -2.44 -17.70 -10.48
C GLN A 530 -2.75 -18.29 -11.86
N GLY A 531 -1.79 -18.32 -12.80
CA GLY A 531 -1.97 -18.88 -14.12
C GLY A 531 -2.98 -18.12 -14.99
N MET A 532 -3.10 -16.82 -14.78
CA MET A 532 -3.91 -15.91 -15.61
C MET A 532 -3.05 -15.19 -16.64
N LEU A 533 -3.65 -14.68 -17.70
CA LEU A 533 -3.01 -13.78 -18.64
C LEU A 533 -3.17 -12.33 -18.16
N GLY A 534 -2.12 -11.77 -17.56
CA GLY A 534 -1.98 -10.33 -17.29
C GLY A 534 -1.28 -9.66 -18.47
N ILE A 535 -2.02 -8.96 -19.30
CA ILE A 535 -1.52 -8.38 -20.57
C ILE A 535 -1.91 -6.92 -20.70
N THR A 536 -1.16 -6.16 -21.49
CA THR A 536 -1.40 -4.73 -21.68
C THR A 536 -1.67 -4.40 -23.14
N PHE A 537 -2.50 -3.40 -23.39
CA PHE A 537 -2.71 -2.89 -24.73
C PHE A 537 -1.37 -2.46 -25.38
N ALA A 538 -1.09 -2.89 -26.59
CA ALA A 538 0.03 -2.38 -27.38
C ALA A 538 -0.22 -0.91 -27.76
N ASN A 539 -1.46 -0.57 -28.10
CA ASN A 539 -1.95 0.80 -28.25
C ASN A 539 -3.05 1.05 -27.21
N LYS A 540 -2.81 1.97 -26.27
CA LYS A 540 -3.75 2.28 -25.18
C LYS A 540 -5.12 2.80 -25.65
N GLU A 541 -5.19 3.40 -26.84
CA GLU A 541 -6.43 3.89 -27.44
C GLU A 541 -7.37 2.74 -27.83
N ASP A 542 -6.86 1.53 -28.00
CA ASP A 542 -7.69 0.36 -28.29
C ASP A 542 -8.66 0.01 -27.16
N TYR A 543 -8.40 0.50 -25.93
CA TYR A 543 -9.35 0.43 -24.83
C TYR A 543 -10.72 1.00 -25.22
N ASP A 544 -10.77 2.08 -26.00
CA ASP A 544 -12.02 2.75 -26.35
C ASP A 544 -12.84 1.99 -27.41
N LYS A 545 -12.21 1.06 -28.16
CA LYS A 545 -12.89 0.22 -29.16
C LYS A 545 -13.74 -0.89 -28.54
N ILE A 546 -13.46 -1.29 -27.29
CA ILE A 546 -14.12 -2.42 -26.63
C ILE A 546 -15.54 -2.06 -26.21
N LEU A 547 -16.52 -2.85 -26.68
CA LEU A 547 -17.93 -2.71 -26.40
C LEU A 547 -18.42 -3.74 -25.35
N GLU A 548 -19.57 -3.46 -24.72
CA GLU A 548 -20.09 -4.25 -23.61
C GLU A 548 -20.44 -5.70 -24.03
N ASP A 549 -20.92 -5.88 -25.26
CA ASP A 549 -21.43 -7.15 -25.78
C ASP A 549 -20.41 -7.96 -26.59
N ASP A 550 -19.14 -7.55 -26.52
CA ASP A 550 -18.08 -8.18 -27.32
C ASP A 550 -17.88 -9.66 -26.98
N THR A 551 -17.59 -10.42 -28.03
CA THR A 551 -17.04 -11.77 -27.92
C THR A 551 -15.58 -11.74 -28.28
N ILE A 552 -14.72 -12.31 -27.42
CA ILE A 552 -13.28 -12.17 -27.53
C ILE A 552 -12.64 -13.52 -27.84
N ASN A 553 -11.75 -13.52 -28.85
CA ASN A 553 -10.98 -14.69 -29.26
C ASN A 553 -9.49 -14.37 -29.24
N PHE A 554 -8.66 -15.25 -28.68
CA PHE A 554 -7.22 -15.23 -28.90
C PHE A 554 -6.92 -15.97 -30.20
N LEU A 555 -6.03 -15.42 -31.03
CA LEU A 555 -5.73 -15.98 -32.33
C LEU A 555 -4.42 -16.79 -32.37
N ASP A 556 -3.52 -16.53 -31.41
CA ASP A 556 -2.13 -17.04 -31.42
C ASP A 556 -1.61 -17.44 -30.03
N LEU A 557 -2.49 -17.73 -29.09
CA LEU A 557 -2.10 -18.12 -27.72
C LEU A 557 -1.27 -19.42 -27.70
N ASP A 558 -1.46 -20.29 -28.68
CA ASP A 558 -0.65 -21.50 -28.88
C ASP A 558 0.83 -21.19 -29.22
N GLN A 559 1.12 -19.97 -29.68
CA GLN A 559 2.46 -19.46 -29.93
C GLN A 559 3.01 -18.58 -28.80
N PHE A 560 2.36 -18.58 -27.62
CA PHE A 560 2.74 -17.75 -26.48
C PHE A 560 4.20 -17.93 -26.08
N ALA A 561 5.03 -16.90 -26.32
CA ALA A 561 6.47 -16.90 -26.11
C ALA A 561 6.98 -15.54 -25.58
N PRO A 562 8.10 -15.50 -24.84
CA PRO A 562 8.65 -14.24 -24.32
C PRO A 562 8.96 -13.24 -25.44
N GLY A 563 8.50 -11.99 -25.26
CA GLY A 563 8.76 -10.89 -26.19
C GLY A 563 7.83 -10.81 -27.40
N GLU A 564 6.99 -11.84 -27.63
CA GLU A 564 6.01 -11.84 -28.71
C GLU A 564 4.68 -11.23 -28.25
N GLN A 565 4.01 -10.48 -29.11
CA GLN A 565 2.69 -9.94 -28.83
C GLN A 565 1.62 -11.03 -28.97
N LEU A 566 0.52 -10.87 -28.23
CA LEU A 566 -0.69 -11.67 -28.40
C LEU A 566 -1.72 -10.90 -29.22
N THR A 567 -2.43 -11.61 -30.08
CA THR A 567 -3.48 -11.06 -30.95
C THR A 567 -4.85 -11.46 -30.45
N LEU A 568 -5.68 -10.47 -30.14
CA LEU A 568 -7.06 -10.65 -29.72
C LEU A 568 -8.01 -10.12 -30.79
N GLU A 569 -9.01 -10.92 -31.13
CA GLU A 569 -10.13 -10.51 -31.99
C GLU A 569 -11.34 -10.19 -31.10
N PHE A 570 -11.83 -8.99 -31.19
CA PHE A 570 -13.08 -8.53 -30.57
C PHE A 570 -14.16 -8.53 -31.64
N VAL A 571 -15.18 -9.35 -31.44
CA VAL A 571 -16.32 -9.48 -32.35
C VAL A 571 -17.51 -8.76 -31.73
N HIS A 572 -17.93 -7.67 -32.34
CA HIS A 572 -19.04 -6.83 -31.88
C HIS A 572 -20.41 -7.46 -32.19
N ALA A 573 -21.45 -6.98 -31.53
CA ALA A 573 -22.81 -7.49 -31.71
C ALA A 573 -23.35 -7.36 -33.15
N ASP A 574 -22.86 -6.38 -33.91
CA ASP A 574 -23.20 -6.20 -35.33
C ASP A 574 -22.39 -7.09 -36.29
N GLY A 575 -21.51 -7.90 -35.77
CA GLY A 575 -20.61 -8.79 -36.52
C GLY A 575 -19.33 -8.14 -37.04
N SER A 576 -19.12 -6.84 -36.82
CA SER A 576 -17.84 -6.18 -37.09
C SER A 576 -16.76 -6.65 -36.12
N LYS A 577 -15.50 -6.48 -36.50
CA LYS A 577 -14.36 -7.01 -35.75
C LYS A 577 -13.27 -5.97 -35.58
N ASP A 578 -12.72 -5.89 -34.39
CA ASP A 578 -11.47 -5.20 -34.11
C ASP A 578 -10.37 -6.19 -33.75
N ILE A 579 -9.18 -6.01 -34.31
CA ILE A 579 -7.97 -6.75 -33.94
C ILE A 579 -7.16 -5.87 -32.98
N ILE A 580 -6.90 -6.38 -31.80
CA ILE A 580 -6.16 -5.68 -30.74
C ILE A 580 -4.90 -6.48 -30.43
N LEU A 581 -3.74 -5.80 -30.51
CA LEU A 581 -2.46 -6.36 -30.11
C LEU A 581 -2.22 -6.08 -28.63
N ALA A 582 -1.75 -7.10 -27.92
CA ALA A 582 -1.41 -7.00 -26.51
C ALA A 582 0.05 -7.34 -26.24
N ASN A 583 0.70 -6.52 -25.42
CA ASN A 583 2.04 -6.78 -24.90
C ASN A 583 1.94 -7.59 -23.60
N HIS A 584 3.00 -8.26 -23.25
CA HIS A 584 3.16 -8.92 -21.97
C HIS A 584 4.62 -8.95 -21.51
N THR A 585 4.81 -9.23 -20.23
CA THR A 585 6.14 -9.29 -19.60
C THR A 585 6.49 -10.72 -19.14
N TYR A 586 5.83 -11.75 -19.69
CA TYR A 586 6.09 -13.14 -19.32
C TYR A 586 7.45 -13.60 -19.85
N ASN A 587 8.25 -14.20 -18.96
CA ASN A 587 9.41 -15.00 -19.34
C ASN A 587 9.03 -16.49 -19.47
N THR A 588 10.00 -17.34 -19.84
CA THR A 588 9.78 -18.78 -20.06
C THR A 588 9.24 -19.48 -18.79
N GLY A 589 9.77 -19.14 -17.61
CA GLY A 589 9.31 -19.71 -16.35
C GLY A 589 7.86 -19.33 -16.01
N GLN A 590 7.51 -18.07 -16.24
CA GLN A 590 6.15 -17.56 -15.99
C GLN A 590 5.13 -18.13 -17.00
N ILE A 591 5.54 -18.39 -18.23
CA ILE A 591 4.72 -19.12 -19.20
C ILE A 591 4.48 -20.57 -18.74
N ALA A 592 5.47 -21.19 -18.07
CA ALA A 592 5.27 -22.51 -17.48
C ALA A 592 4.23 -22.47 -16.35
N TRP A 593 4.17 -21.42 -15.54
CA TRP A 593 3.09 -21.24 -14.54
C TRP A 593 1.71 -21.18 -15.22
N PHE A 594 1.58 -20.40 -16.27
CA PHE A 594 0.34 -20.32 -17.04
C PHE A 594 -0.09 -21.69 -17.58
N LYS A 595 0.86 -22.43 -18.16
CA LYS A 595 0.60 -23.76 -18.71
C LYS A 595 0.22 -24.77 -17.64
N ALA A 596 0.85 -24.72 -16.46
CA ALA A 596 0.53 -25.60 -15.32
C ALA A 596 -0.79 -25.22 -14.61
N GLY A 597 -1.34 -24.03 -14.88
CA GLY A 597 -2.54 -23.51 -14.23
C GLY A 597 -2.28 -22.59 -13.03
N SER A 598 -1.12 -22.71 -12.42
CA SER A 598 -0.58 -21.79 -11.40
C SER A 598 0.89 -22.10 -11.13
N ALA A 599 1.59 -21.18 -10.45
CA ALA A 599 2.95 -21.45 -9.96
C ALA A 599 2.97 -22.59 -8.93
N LEU A 600 1.99 -22.66 -8.03
CA LEU A 600 1.87 -23.75 -7.05
C LEU A 600 1.69 -25.12 -7.69
N ASN A 601 0.90 -25.22 -8.77
CA ASN A 601 0.76 -26.46 -9.51
C ASN A 601 2.08 -26.91 -10.12
N LEU A 602 2.89 -25.96 -10.63
CA LEU A 602 4.20 -26.29 -11.21
C LEU A 602 5.16 -26.80 -10.12
N ILE A 603 5.21 -26.17 -8.96
CA ILE A 603 6.04 -26.63 -7.82
C ILE A 603 5.65 -28.04 -7.43
N LYS A 604 4.38 -28.31 -7.24
CA LYS A 604 3.88 -29.66 -6.90
C LYS A 604 4.26 -30.71 -7.94
N ALA A 605 4.26 -30.33 -9.24
CA ALA A 605 4.66 -31.23 -10.32
C ALA A 605 6.17 -31.51 -10.34
N MET A 606 7.01 -30.63 -9.77
CA MET A 606 8.47 -30.81 -9.66
C MET A 606 8.87 -31.69 -8.46
N GLU A 607 8.04 -31.78 -7.41
CA GLU A 607 8.27 -32.61 -6.24
C GLU A 607 7.86 -34.07 -6.44
N ASN A 608 7.05 -34.38 -7.46
CA ASN A 608 6.64 -35.73 -7.84
C ASN A 608 7.49 -36.27 -9.01
#